data_7e23ec5f6bea6b97b1ab2fc323b5fc23
#
_entry.id   7e23ec5f6bea6b97b1ab2fc323b5fc23
#
_cell.length_a   1.000
_cell.length_b   1.000
_cell.length_c   1.000
_cell.angle_alpha   90.00
_cell.angle_beta   90.00
_cell.angle_gamma   90.00
#
_symmetry.space_group_name_H-M   'P 1'
#
loop_
_entity.id
_entity.type
_entity.pdbx_description
1 polymer ?
#
loop_
_entity_poly.entity_id
_entity_poly.type
_entity_poly.pdbx_seq_one_letter_code
_entity_poly.pdbx_strand_id
1 'polypeptide(L)'
;MAVYACSDLHGRLDLYKQIKAFLNPEDTVYFLGDAGDRGPDSWELIKTIYSDDQFVYLMGNHEEMLVEAMKDWLDYFHCGIAWQDLVNNGGAQTFEDWRNIPNESNQRIWMRNLKQLLKVKTYVNKDNIKVILSHAGFTPGTTAEINWLWDRDHYNDEWDEEYYSDIVIVHGHTPIPLMDIDGLNGEIEPGAFWYCNNHKVNIDNGSTWTGYACLLDLDTFDEHIFMEE
;
A
#
# COMPACT_ATOMS: atom_id res chain seq x y z
N MET A 1 23.00 0.55 -2.96
CA MET A 1 21.71 1.25 -2.84
C MET A 1 20.75 0.53 -3.77
N ALA A 2 19.88 -0.25 -3.22
CA ALA A 2 18.77 -0.88 -3.92
C ALA A 2 17.48 -0.09 -3.66
N VAL A 3 16.50 -0.22 -4.54
CA VAL A 3 15.21 0.44 -4.42
C VAL A 3 14.11 -0.60 -4.51
N TYR A 4 13.27 -0.64 -3.50
CA TYR A 4 12.24 -1.67 -3.34
C TYR A 4 10.84 -1.08 -3.30
N ALA A 5 9.83 -1.94 -3.50
CA ALA A 5 8.43 -1.66 -3.18
C ALA A 5 7.88 -2.71 -2.20
N CYS A 6 7.01 -2.28 -1.30
CA CYS A 6 6.25 -3.11 -0.37
C CYS A 6 4.85 -2.50 -0.18
N SER A 7 3.84 -3.29 0.15
CA SER A 7 2.45 -2.83 0.29
C SER A 7 1.67 -3.63 1.35
N ASP A 8 0.56 -3.06 1.82
CA ASP A 8 -0.53 -3.76 2.52
C ASP A 8 -0.09 -4.58 3.76
N LEU A 9 0.74 -3.99 4.62
CA LEU A 9 1.16 -4.64 5.85
C LEU A 9 0.09 -4.65 6.95
N HIS A 10 -0.89 -3.76 6.91
CA HIS A 10 -2.05 -3.80 7.79
C HIS A 10 -1.74 -4.11 9.25
N GLY A 11 -0.93 -3.28 9.91
CA GLY A 11 -0.59 -3.44 11.32
C GLY A 11 0.36 -4.62 11.65
N ARG A 12 0.98 -5.25 10.66
CA ARG A 12 1.98 -6.32 10.83
C ARG A 12 3.37 -5.70 11.05
N LEU A 13 3.57 -5.15 12.24
CA LEU A 13 4.85 -4.56 12.66
C LEU A 13 5.98 -5.59 12.71
N ASP A 14 5.68 -6.85 12.90
CA ASP A 14 6.62 -7.97 12.84
C ASP A 14 7.23 -8.13 11.44
N LEU A 15 6.40 -8.13 10.39
CA LEU A 15 6.86 -8.19 9.00
C LEU A 15 7.68 -6.94 8.61
N TYR A 16 7.24 -5.73 9.03
CA TYR A 16 8.05 -4.53 8.86
C TYR A 16 9.44 -4.68 9.47
N LYS A 17 9.57 -5.22 10.70
CA LYS A 17 10.86 -5.41 11.36
C LYS A 17 11.77 -6.38 10.61
N GLN A 18 11.22 -7.42 10.02
CA GLN A 18 11.99 -8.36 9.18
C GLN A 18 12.48 -7.67 7.90
N ILE A 19 11.59 -6.94 7.20
CA ILE A 19 11.97 -6.14 6.03
C ILE A 19 13.08 -5.15 6.41
N LYS A 20 12.90 -4.40 7.50
CA LYS A 20 13.89 -3.42 7.98
C LYS A 20 15.25 -4.05 8.30
N ALA A 21 15.27 -5.26 8.87
CA ALA A 21 16.49 -5.99 9.17
C ALA A 21 17.20 -6.51 7.90
N PHE A 22 16.48 -6.72 6.82
CA PHE A 22 17.02 -7.12 5.51
C PHE A 22 17.72 -5.97 4.78
N LEU A 23 17.21 -4.73 4.93
CA LEU A 23 17.70 -3.55 4.20
C LEU A 23 19.11 -3.12 4.64
N ASN A 24 19.92 -2.69 3.67
CA ASN A 24 21.13 -1.92 3.96
C ASN A 24 20.78 -0.45 4.28
N PRO A 25 21.62 0.28 5.01
CA PRO A 25 21.31 1.65 5.43
C PRO A 25 21.03 2.65 4.28
N GLU A 26 21.50 2.35 3.08
CA GLU A 26 21.35 3.21 1.90
C GLU A 26 20.21 2.81 0.98
N ASP A 27 19.48 1.73 1.31
CA ASP A 27 18.37 1.25 0.51
C ASP A 27 17.11 2.08 0.76
N THR A 28 16.23 2.14 -0.22
CA THR A 28 14.96 2.87 -0.16
C THR A 28 13.80 1.92 -0.45
N VAL A 29 12.72 2.05 0.31
CA VAL A 29 11.47 1.31 0.10
C VAL A 29 10.35 2.28 -0.23
N TYR A 30 9.70 2.13 -1.36
CA TYR A 30 8.39 2.73 -1.62
C TYR A 30 7.32 1.86 -0.98
N PHE A 31 6.68 2.37 0.06
CA PHE A 31 5.58 1.70 0.74
C PHE A 31 4.26 2.18 0.13
N LEU A 32 3.52 1.28 -0.53
CA LEU A 32 2.42 1.64 -1.42
C LEU A 32 1.06 1.83 -0.70
N GLY A 33 1.07 2.04 0.60
CA GLY A 33 -0.13 2.29 1.39
C GLY A 33 -0.63 1.07 2.17
N ASP A 34 -1.70 1.30 2.92
CA ASP A 34 -2.35 0.32 3.77
C ASP A 34 -1.41 -0.23 4.88
N ALA A 35 -0.77 0.71 5.60
CA ALA A 35 0.02 0.35 6.78
C ALA A 35 -0.86 -0.03 7.98
N GLY A 36 -1.99 0.66 8.13
CA GLY A 36 -2.90 0.48 9.25
C GLY A 36 -4.03 -0.50 9.03
N ASP A 37 -4.90 -0.57 10.02
CA ASP A 37 -6.15 -1.33 10.09
C ASP A 37 -5.97 -2.87 10.09
N ARG A 38 -6.96 -3.57 10.57
CA ARG A 38 -7.03 -5.05 10.63
C ARG A 38 -6.04 -5.70 11.60
N GLY A 39 -4.76 -5.39 11.52
CA GLY A 39 -3.72 -6.00 12.35
C GLY A 39 -3.53 -5.32 13.71
N PRO A 40 -2.75 -5.96 14.61
CA PRO A 40 -2.68 -5.57 16.02
C PRO A 40 -1.92 -4.26 16.28
N ASP A 41 -0.92 -3.93 15.44
CA ASP A 41 -0.02 -2.78 15.65
C ASP A 41 -0.25 -1.66 14.63
N SER A 42 -1.51 -1.48 14.17
CA SER A 42 -1.87 -0.61 13.05
C SER A 42 -1.38 0.83 13.22
N TRP A 43 -1.73 1.50 14.31
CA TRP A 43 -1.31 2.88 14.54
C TRP A 43 0.21 3.01 14.76
N GLU A 44 0.81 2.04 15.43
CA GLU A 44 2.27 1.99 15.64
C GLU A 44 3.02 1.84 14.31
N LEU A 45 2.52 0.97 13.42
CA LEU A 45 3.13 0.76 12.11
C LEU A 45 3.03 2.02 11.22
N ILE A 46 1.88 2.69 11.20
CA ILE A 46 1.72 3.99 10.50
C ILE A 46 2.79 4.99 10.96
N LYS A 47 2.96 5.15 12.27
CA LYS A 47 3.96 6.08 12.84
C LYS A 47 5.38 5.67 12.49
N THR A 48 5.65 4.37 12.54
CA THR A 48 6.98 3.81 12.30
C THR A 48 7.39 4.04 10.84
N ILE A 49 6.55 3.66 9.87
CA ILE A 49 6.82 3.87 8.45
C ILE A 49 6.94 5.36 8.12
N TYR A 50 6.03 6.20 8.65
CA TYR A 50 6.06 7.64 8.41
C TYR A 50 7.35 8.31 8.91
N SER A 51 7.96 7.78 9.97
CA SER A 51 9.15 8.34 10.62
C SER A 51 10.47 7.69 10.17
N ASP A 52 10.42 6.67 9.32
CA ASP A 52 11.60 5.98 8.82
C ASP A 52 12.08 6.58 7.50
N ASP A 53 13.24 7.23 7.51
CA ASP A 53 13.83 7.92 6.34
C ASP A 53 14.13 6.97 5.16
N GLN A 54 14.15 5.65 5.38
CA GLN A 54 14.31 4.68 4.29
C GLN A 54 12.98 4.39 3.56
N PHE A 55 11.84 4.80 4.13
CA PHE A 55 10.52 4.53 3.57
C PHE A 55 9.91 5.78 2.96
N VAL A 56 9.54 5.69 1.69
CA VAL A 56 8.70 6.69 1.00
C VAL A 56 7.27 6.19 1.05
N TYR A 57 6.50 6.71 2.00
CA TYR A 57 5.14 6.27 2.26
C TYR A 57 4.16 6.90 1.27
N LEU A 58 3.41 6.07 0.54
CA LEU A 58 2.31 6.48 -0.34
C LEU A 58 0.96 6.27 0.35
N MET A 59 -0.05 6.98 -0.13
CA MET A 59 -1.43 6.86 0.31
C MET A 59 -2.03 5.53 -0.16
N GLY A 60 -2.63 4.77 0.75
CA GLY A 60 -3.57 3.70 0.45
C GLY A 60 -5.02 4.13 0.69
N ASN A 61 -5.98 3.29 0.34
CA ASN A 61 -7.39 3.60 0.60
C ASN A 61 -7.71 3.56 2.11
N HIS A 62 -6.99 2.79 2.91
CA HIS A 62 -7.14 2.77 4.37
C HIS A 62 -6.65 4.07 5.01
N GLU A 63 -5.54 4.64 4.56
CA GLU A 63 -5.11 5.97 4.99
C GLU A 63 -6.11 7.05 4.58
N GLU A 64 -6.71 6.97 3.37
CA GLU A 64 -7.73 7.92 2.91
C GLU A 64 -8.97 7.85 3.81
N MET A 65 -9.51 6.66 4.09
CA MET A 65 -10.64 6.46 5.00
C MET A 65 -10.34 7.00 6.41
N LEU A 66 -9.14 6.71 6.93
CA LEU A 66 -8.71 7.19 8.25
C LEU A 66 -8.66 8.73 8.29
N VAL A 67 -8.09 9.38 7.27
CA VAL A 67 -8.03 10.85 7.18
C VAL A 67 -9.43 11.48 7.15
N GLU A 68 -10.37 10.92 6.41
CA GLU A 68 -11.74 11.45 6.35
C GLU A 68 -12.47 11.24 7.70
N ALA A 69 -12.29 10.10 8.37
CA ALA A 69 -12.84 9.88 9.71
C ALA A 69 -12.23 10.83 10.76
N MET A 70 -10.90 11.05 10.71
CA MET A 70 -10.21 12.04 11.56
C MET A 70 -10.73 13.44 11.36
N LYS A 71 -10.98 13.84 10.11
CA LYS A 71 -11.51 15.15 9.76
C LYS A 71 -12.92 15.34 10.30
N ASP A 72 -13.80 14.38 10.10
CA ASP A 72 -15.17 14.43 10.64
C ASP A 72 -15.16 14.59 12.16
N TRP A 73 -14.31 13.86 12.85
CA TRP A 73 -14.14 13.96 14.29
C TRP A 73 -13.64 15.35 14.73
N LEU A 74 -12.62 15.88 14.08
CA LEU A 74 -12.01 17.17 14.45
C LEU A 74 -12.89 18.38 14.14
N ASP A 75 -13.72 18.30 13.10
CA ASP A 75 -14.55 19.41 12.64
C ASP A 75 -15.94 19.39 13.29
N TYR A 76 -16.49 18.22 13.58
CA TYR A 76 -17.88 18.07 14.03
C TYR A 76 -18.03 17.35 15.37
N PHE A 77 -16.97 16.81 15.94
CA PHE A 77 -16.99 15.91 17.12
C PHE A 77 -17.98 14.75 16.97
N HIS A 78 -18.11 14.27 15.74
CA HIS A 78 -19.10 13.28 15.34
C HIS A 78 -18.48 12.20 14.48
N CYS A 79 -18.83 10.94 14.78
CA CYS A 79 -18.50 9.80 13.95
C CYS A 79 -19.56 9.67 12.86
N GLY A 80 -19.26 10.17 11.65
CA GLY A 80 -20.15 10.16 10.49
C GLY A 80 -20.02 8.92 9.63
N ILE A 81 -20.37 9.05 8.34
CA ILE A 81 -20.29 7.98 7.34
C ILE A 81 -18.82 7.53 7.17
N ALA A 82 -17.87 8.47 7.12
CA ALA A 82 -16.45 8.15 6.97
C ALA A 82 -15.92 7.24 8.08
N TRP A 83 -16.35 7.46 9.33
CA TRP A 83 -16.02 6.55 10.44
C TRP A 83 -16.66 5.17 10.27
N GLN A 84 -17.90 5.10 9.78
CA GLN A 84 -18.58 3.83 9.54
C GLN A 84 -17.86 3.02 8.45
N ASP A 85 -17.43 3.68 7.38
CA ASP A 85 -16.68 3.04 6.30
C ASP A 85 -15.33 2.51 6.82
N LEU A 86 -14.60 3.32 7.60
CA LEU A 86 -13.35 2.90 8.24
C LEU A 86 -13.56 1.68 9.15
N VAL A 87 -14.59 1.69 10.00
CA VAL A 87 -14.90 0.58 10.93
C VAL A 87 -15.25 -0.69 10.17
N ASN A 88 -16.07 -0.59 9.12
CA ASN A 88 -16.45 -1.74 8.29
C ASN A 88 -15.24 -2.38 7.59
N ASN A 89 -14.16 -1.62 7.40
CA ASN A 89 -12.88 -2.06 6.81
C ASN A 89 -11.81 -2.43 7.84
N GLY A 90 -12.15 -2.47 9.14
CA GLY A 90 -11.27 -2.93 10.22
C GLY A 90 -10.43 -1.83 10.90
N GLY A 91 -10.73 -0.54 10.66
CA GLY A 91 -9.95 0.59 11.15
C GLY A 91 -10.39 1.16 12.52
N ALA A 92 -11.33 0.51 13.22
CA ALA A 92 -11.85 1.03 14.49
C ALA A 92 -10.73 1.27 15.53
N GLN A 93 -9.82 0.31 15.70
CA GLN A 93 -8.73 0.42 16.68
C GLN A 93 -7.71 1.48 16.27
N THR A 94 -7.35 1.55 14.99
CA THR A 94 -6.44 2.58 14.44
C THR A 94 -6.95 3.99 14.76
N PHE A 95 -8.25 4.23 14.54
CA PHE A 95 -8.88 5.51 14.84
C PHE A 95 -8.89 5.82 16.34
N GLU A 96 -9.22 4.83 17.19
CA GLU A 96 -9.20 5.00 18.66
C GLU A 96 -7.79 5.34 19.17
N ASP A 97 -6.76 4.67 18.67
CA ASP A 97 -5.38 4.92 19.05
C ASP A 97 -4.94 6.34 18.66
N TRP A 98 -5.31 6.81 17.45
CA TRP A 98 -5.11 8.20 17.06
C TRP A 98 -5.92 9.17 17.94
N ARG A 99 -7.19 8.89 18.21
CA ARG A 99 -8.06 9.74 19.03
C ARG A 99 -7.54 9.90 20.46
N ASN A 100 -6.84 8.90 20.98
CA ASN A 100 -6.23 8.93 22.31
C ASN A 100 -4.90 9.70 22.35
N ILE A 101 -4.42 10.24 21.25
CA ILE A 101 -3.22 11.10 21.24
C ILE A 101 -3.51 12.34 22.10
N PRO A 102 -2.63 12.68 23.07
CA PRO A 102 -2.80 13.86 23.89
C PRO A 102 -2.84 15.14 23.06
N ASN A 103 -3.84 15.96 23.35
CA ASN A 103 -4.22 17.23 22.73
C ASN A 103 -4.58 17.21 21.23
N GLU A 104 -5.58 18.02 20.90
CA GLU A 104 -6.12 18.14 19.55
C GLU A 104 -5.08 18.64 18.52
N SER A 105 -4.12 19.46 18.95
CA SER A 105 -3.08 19.95 18.03
C SER A 105 -2.23 18.82 17.45
N ASN A 106 -1.88 17.80 18.26
CA ASN A 106 -1.15 16.65 17.79
C ASN A 106 -2.00 15.74 16.89
N GLN A 107 -3.29 15.59 17.21
CA GLN A 107 -4.23 14.87 16.36
C GLN A 107 -4.35 15.54 14.97
N ARG A 108 -4.47 16.88 14.92
CA ARG A 108 -4.49 17.64 13.66
C ARG A 108 -3.18 17.56 12.87
N ILE A 109 -2.03 17.46 13.54
CA ILE A 109 -0.73 17.25 12.88
C ILE A 109 -0.74 15.91 12.15
N TRP A 110 -1.12 14.83 12.80
CA TRP A 110 -1.16 13.51 12.18
C TRP A 110 -2.14 13.44 11.01
N MET A 111 -3.35 13.98 11.16
CA MET A 111 -4.32 14.05 10.06
C MET A 111 -3.73 14.78 8.85
N ARG A 112 -3.04 15.92 9.04
CA ARG A 112 -2.40 16.66 7.95
C ARG A 112 -1.26 15.88 7.31
N ASN A 113 -0.45 15.20 8.12
CA ASN A 113 0.67 14.41 7.64
C ASN A 113 0.17 13.30 6.71
N LEU A 114 -0.79 12.52 7.14
CA LEU A 114 -1.36 11.44 6.31
C LEU A 114 -2.03 12.01 5.05
N LYS A 115 -2.78 13.10 5.17
CA LYS A 115 -3.43 13.75 4.02
C LYS A 115 -2.45 14.22 2.92
N GLN A 116 -1.18 14.44 3.25
CA GLN A 116 -0.15 14.89 2.31
C GLN A 116 0.61 13.74 1.64
N LEU A 117 0.31 12.48 1.96
CA LEU A 117 0.90 11.34 1.29
C LEU A 117 0.61 11.38 -0.21
N LEU A 118 1.60 11.02 -1.00
CA LEU A 118 1.46 10.95 -2.45
C LEU A 118 0.62 9.72 -2.83
N LYS A 119 -0.25 9.84 -3.82
CA LYS A 119 -1.04 8.72 -4.37
C LYS A 119 -0.29 7.92 -5.43
N VAL A 120 0.64 8.57 -6.12
CA VAL A 120 1.44 7.98 -7.20
C VAL A 120 2.87 8.47 -7.11
N LYS A 121 3.81 7.61 -7.43
CA LYS A 121 5.23 7.92 -7.56
C LYS A 121 5.79 7.24 -8.81
N THR A 122 6.75 7.88 -9.47
CA THR A 122 7.48 7.29 -10.58
C THR A 122 8.93 7.08 -10.19
N TYR A 123 9.46 5.92 -10.54
CA TYR A 123 10.87 5.55 -10.46
C TYR A 123 11.35 5.14 -11.86
N VAL A 124 12.58 5.46 -12.22
CA VAL A 124 13.19 4.94 -13.45
C VAL A 124 14.30 4.01 -13.03
N ASN A 125 14.17 2.75 -13.39
CA ASN A 125 15.12 1.72 -12.98
C ASN A 125 16.41 1.73 -13.82
N LYS A 126 17.37 0.86 -13.49
CA LYS A 126 18.68 0.78 -14.16
C LYS A 126 18.60 0.45 -15.65
N ASP A 127 17.54 -0.25 -16.08
CA ASP A 127 17.28 -0.63 -17.46
C ASP A 127 16.46 0.41 -18.22
N ASN A 128 16.28 1.60 -17.62
CA ASN A 128 15.49 2.72 -18.15
C ASN A 128 13.98 2.41 -18.29
N ILE A 129 13.48 1.43 -17.53
CA ILE A 129 12.05 1.15 -17.43
C ILE A 129 11.42 2.15 -16.46
N LYS A 130 10.32 2.76 -16.87
CA LYS A 130 9.53 3.65 -16.03
C LYS A 130 8.60 2.85 -15.13
N VAL A 131 8.95 2.72 -13.86
CA VAL A 131 8.13 2.05 -12.85
C VAL A 131 7.18 3.07 -12.23
N ILE A 132 5.88 2.83 -12.35
CA ILE A 132 4.84 3.65 -11.72
C ILE A 132 4.31 2.91 -10.52
N LEU A 133 4.32 3.59 -9.37
CA LEU A 133 3.97 3.07 -8.07
C LEU A 133 2.67 3.72 -7.62
N SER A 134 1.64 2.94 -7.38
CA SER A 134 0.36 3.38 -6.81
C SER A 134 -0.21 2.29 -5.91
N HIS A 135 -1.19 2.63 -5.06
CA HIS A 135 -1.76 1.64 -4.16
C HIS A 135 -2.56 0.57 -4.89
N ALA A 136 -3.59 0.96 -5.66
CA ALA A 136 -4.50 0.00 -6.30
C ALA A 136 -4.11 -0.38 -7.74
N GLY A 137 -3.12 0.28 -8.31
CA GLY A 137 -2.83 0.15 -9.75
C GLY A 137 -3.80 0.97 -10.59
N PHE A 138 -3.69 0.87 -11.90
CA PHE A 138 -4.59 1.51 -12.85
C PHE A 138 -4.25 1.07 -14.28
N THR A 139 -5.12 1.44 -15.23
CA THR A 139 -4.80 1.31 -16.65
C THR A 139 -4.40 2.67 -17.21
N PRO A 140 -3.24 2.79 -17.91
CA PRO A 140 -2.82 4.04 -18.52
C PRO A 140 -3.91 4.61 -19.44
N GLY A 141 -4.07 5.95 -19.40
CA GLY A 141 -5.15 6.62 -20.14
C GLY A 141 -6.44 6.82 -19.32
N THR A 142 -6.60 6.14 -18.20
CA THR A 142 -7.67 6.45 -17.24
C THR A 142 -7.27 7.65 -16.39
N THR A 143 -8.19 8.62 -16.22
CA THR A 143 -7.87 9.93 -15.63
C THR A 143 -8.39 10.12 -14.21
N ALA A 144 -9.14 9.17 -13.66
CA ALA A 144 -9.72 9.29 -12.35
C ALA A 144 -8.71 8.94 -11.26
N GLU A 145 -8.25 9.93 -10.48
CA GLU A 145 -7.33 9.73 -9.34
C GLU A 145 -7.86 8.73 -8.28
N ILE A 146 -9.18 8.57 -8.22
CA ILE A 146 -9.80 7.59 -7.31
C ILE A 146 -9.38 6.15 -7.67
N ASN A 147 -9.11 5.87 -8.93
CA ASN A 147 -8.71 4.54 -9.38
C ASN A 147 -7.36 4.13 -8.79
N TRP A 148 -6.47 5.09 -8.51
CA TRP A 148 -5.15 4.81 -7.94
C TRP A 148 -5.19 4.22 -6.52
N LEU A 149 -6.33 4.36 -5.82
CA LEU A 149 -6.52 3.88 -4.46
C LEU A 149 -7.57 2.76 -4.33
N TRP A 150 -8.51 2.64 -5.30
CA TRP A 150 -9.68 1.79 -5.14
C TRP A 150 -9.96 0.84 -6.30
N ASP A 151 -9.22 0.94 -7.40
CA ASP A 151 -9.48 0.14 -8.61
C ASP A 151 -9.24 -1.35 -8.36
N ARG A 152 -10.22 -2.18 -8.75
CA ARG A 152 -10.15 -3.64 -8.71
C ARG A 152 -10.49 -4.27 -10.05
N ASP A 153 -10.79 -3.47 -11.07
CA ASP A 153 -11.32 -3.96 -12.35
C ASP A 153 -10.25 -4.02 -13.45
N HIS A 154 -9.08 -3.42 -13.23
CA HIS A 154 -8.02 -3.26 -14.23
C HIS A 154 -7.23 -4.55 -14.59
N TYR A 155 -7.53 -5.68 -13.95
CA TYR A 155 -6.78 -6.94 -14.16
C TYR A 155 -6.99 -7.55 -15.53
N ASN A 156 -8.16 -7.31 -16.14
CA ASN A 156 -8.54 -7.81 -17.46
C ASN A 156 -8.41 -6.75 -18.56
N ASP A 157 -7.86 -5.58 -18.25
CA ASP A 157 -7.70 -4.52 -19.22
C ASP A 157 -6.62 -4.87 -20.25
N GLU A 158 -6.86 -4.51 -21.51
CA GLU A 158 -5.88 -4.65 -22.58
C GLU A 158 -4.73 -3.66 -22.35
N TRP A 159 -3.51 -4.13 -22.55
CA TRP A 159 -2.30 -3.33 -22.49
C TRP A 159 -1.89 -2.89 -23.89
N ASP A 160 -1.71 -1.59 -24.10
CA ASP A 160 -1.27 -1.03 -25.38
C ASP A 160 0.27 -1.02 -25.44
N GLU A 161 0.84 -2.08 -26.01
CA GLU A 161 2.28 -2.29 -26.16
C GLU A 161 2.95 -1.21 -27.01
N GLU A 162 2.23 -0.57 -27.94
CA GLU A 162 2.79 0.46 -28.81
C GLU A 162 3.14 1.73 -28.00
N TYR A 163 2.30 2.07 -27.01
CA TYR A 163 2.45 3.31 -26.24
C TYR A 163 3.11 3.10 -24.86
N TYR A 164 3.08 1.89 -24.29
CA TYR A 164 3.46 1.66 -22.90
C TYR A 164 4.50 0.54 -22.72
N SER A 165 5.30 0.25 -23.76
CA SER A 165 6.30 -0.84 -23.75
C SER A 165 7.41 -0.67 -22.71
N ASP A 166 7.70 0.54 -22.25
CA ASP A 166 8.73 0.87 -21.28
C ASP A 166 8.18 1.22 -19.90
N ILE A 167 6.90 0.85 -19.63
CA ILE A 167 6.22 1.11 -18.35
C ILE A 167 5.92 -0.20 -17.63
N VAL A 168 6.20 -0.21 -16.33
CA VAL A 168 5.72 -1.23 -15.38
C VAL A 168 4.94 -0.54 -14.26
N ILE A 169 3.76 -1.05 -13.91
CA ILE A 169 2.96 -0.58 -12.79
C ILE A 169 3.09 -1.57 -11.64
N VAL A 170 3.55 -1.09 -10.49
CA VAL A 170 3.63 -1.86 -9.24
C VAL A 170 2.56 -1.37 -8.27
N HIS A 171 1.79 -2.29 -7.71
CA HIS A 171 0.67 -1.96 -6.82
C HIS A 171 0.37 -3.07 -5.80
N GLY A 172 -0.58 -2.82 -4.90
CA GLY A 172 -1.13 -3.74 -3.92
C GLY A 172 -2.67 -3.76 -3.95
N HIS A 173 -3.31 -3.48 -2.80
CA HIS A 173 -4.74 -3.26 -2.60
C HIS A 173 -5.65 -4.48 -2.73
N THR A 174 -5.49 -5.31 -3.73
CA THR A 174 -6.29 -6.51 -3.91
C THR A 174 -5.45 -7.72 -3.54
N PRO A 175 -5.68 -8.34 -2.38
CA PRO A 175 -4.87 -9.47 -1.94
C PRO A 175 -4.85 -10.59 -2.98
N ILE A 176 -3.64 -10.97 -3.38
CA ILE A 176 -3.41 -12.00 -4.41
C ILE A 176 -4.25 -13.27 -4.16
N PRO A 177 -4.36 -13.80 -2.91
CA PRO A 177 -5.16 -14.98 -2.65
C PRO A 177 -6.69 -14.80 -2.86
N LEU A 178 -7.16 -13.55 -2.99
CA LEU A 178 -8.57 -13.23 -3.21
C LEU A 178 -8.86 -12.79 -4.65
N MET A 179 -7.84 -12.76 -5.52
CA MET A 179 -8.03 -12.38 -6.91
C MET A 179 -8.80 -13.46 -7.66
N ASP A 180 -9.96 -13.08 -8.21
CA ASP A 180 -10.73 -13.93 -9.13
C ASP A 180 -10.22 -13.68 -10.56
N ILE A 181 -9.20 -14.44 -10.94
CA ILE A 181 -8.63 -14.37 -12.29
C ILE A 181 -9.01 -15.63 -13.03
N ASP A 182 -9.66 -15.48 -14.18
CA ASP A 182 -10.05 -16.57 -15.06
C ASP A 182 -8.87 -17.52 -15.35
N GLY A 183 -8.97 -18.76 -14.87
CA GLY A 183 -7.96 -19.79 -15.07
C GLY A 183 -6.99 -20.03 -13.89
N LEU A 184 -7.01 -19.23 -12.83
CA LEU A 184 -6.26 -19.45 -11.60
C LEU A 184 -7.15 -20.20 -10.57
N ASN A 185 -7.36 -21.50 -10.81
CA ASN A 185 -8.03 -22.39 -9.85
C ASN A 185 -6.96 -23.11 -8.99
N GLY A 186 -6.29 -22.39 -8.09
CA GLY A 186 -5.26 -23.00 -7.26
C GLY A 186 -4.81 -22.13 -6.10
N GLU A 187 -4.09 -22.70 -5.17
CA GLU A 187 -3.36 -21.96 -4.15
C GLU A 187 -2.30 -21.12 -4.88
N ILE A 188 -2.40 -19.79 -4.77
CA ILE A 188 -1.38 -18.88 -5.29
C ILE A 188 -0.27 -18.82 -4.22
N GLU A 189 0.94 -19.15 -4.63
CA GLU A 189 2.11 -19.03 -3.75
C GLU A 189 2.35 -17.55 -3.39
N PRO A 190 2.84 -17.24 -2.17
CA PRO A 190 3.22 -15.89 -1.81
C PRO A 190 4.30 -15.35 -2.75
N GLY A 191 4.15 -14.09 -3.15
CA GLY A 191 5.09 -13.44 -4.05
C GLY A 191 4.50 -12.26 -4.80
N ALA A 192 5.12 -11.93 -5.92
CA ALA A 192 4.67 -10.91 -6.85
C ALA A 192 3.84 -11.55 -7.97
N PHE A 193 2.63 -11.07 -8.16
CA PHE A 193 1.76 -11.56 -9.21
C PHE A 193 1.82 -10.67 -10.45
N TRP A 194 2.42 -11.19 -11.53
CA TRP A 194 2.61 -10.51 -12.80
C TRP A 194 1.47 -10.78 -13.78
N TYR A 195 0.99 -9.75 -14.46
CA TYR A 195 -0.09 -9.83 -15.46
C TYR A 195 0.05 -8.73 -16.53
N CYS A 196 -0.86 -8.65 -17.50
CA CYS A 196 -0.77 -7.72 -18.64
C CYS A 196 0.60 -7.78 -19.35
N ASN A 197 1.03 -8.98 -19.80
CA ASN A 197 2.32 -9.21 -20.47
C ASN A 197 3.52 -8.70 -19.65
N ASN A 198 3.49 -8.85 -18.32
CA ASN A 198 4.50 -8.36 -17.36
C ASN A 198 4.64 -6.83 -17.29
N HIS A 199 3.60 -6.09 -17.63
CA HIS A 199 3.56 -4.63 -17.44
C HIS A 199 2.87 -4.20 -16.14
N LYS A 200 2.20 -5.13 -15.46
CA LYS A 200 1.61 -4.88 -14.15
C LYS A 200 2.05 -5.96 -13.17
N VAL A 201 2.28 -5.56 -11.92
CA VAL A 201 2.61 -6.49 -10.83
C VAL A 201 1.91 -6.09 -9.56
N ASN A 202 1.18 -7.04 -8.98
CA ASN A 202 0.57 -6.93 -7.66
C ASN A 202 1.48 -7.57 -6.62
N ILE A 203 1.74 -6.87 -5.50
CA ILE A 203 2.60 -7.33 -4.39
C ILE A 203 1.84 -7.45 -3.06
N ASP A 204 0.50 -7.33 -3.06
CA ASP A 204 -0.33 -7.54 -1.87
C ASP A 204 -0.56 -9.03 -1.61
N ASN A 205 0.12 -9.57 -0.63
CA ASN A 205 0.00 -10.98 -0.23
C ASN A 205 -1.10 -11.24 0.80
N GLY A 206 -1.87 -10.22 1.19
CA GLY A 206 -2.90 -10.37 2.23
C GLY A 206 -2.31 -10.63 3.61
N SER A 207 -1.31 -9.87 4.02
CA SER A 207 -0.43 -10.08 5.18
C SER A 207 -1.14 -10.44 6.49
N THR A 208 -2.34 -9.90 6.75
CA THR A 208 -3.14 -10.21 7.96
C THR A 208 -3.78 -11.59 7.95
N TRP A 209 -3.89 -12.24 6.81
CA TRP A 209 -4.52 -13.57 6.67
C TRP A 209 -3.51 -14.66 6.37
N THR A 210 -2.54 -14.33 5.50
CA THR A 210 -1.53 -15.29 5.05
C THR A 210 -0.29 -15.31 5.94
N GLY A 211 -0.02 -14.21 6.64
CA GLY A 211 1.22 -14.01 7.37
C GLY A 211 2.42 -13.65 6.47
N TYR A 212 2.21 -13.36 5.19
CA TYR A 212 3.29 -13.07 4.24
C TYR A 212 3.31 -11.61 3.80
N ALA A 213 4.51 -11.11 3.48
CA ALA A 213 4.75 -9.85 2.79
C ALA A 213 5.76 -10.02 1.68
N CYS A 214 5.57 -9.28 0.58
CA CYS A 214 6.50 -9.22 -0.54
C CYS A 214 7.26 -7.89 -0.52
N LEU A 215 8.57 -7.96 -0.73
CA LEU A 215 9.45 -6.83 -1.02
C LEU A 215 10.03 -7.04 -2.42
N LEU A 216 9.64 -6.20 -3.37
CA LEU A 216 10.05 -6.29 -4.77
C LEU A 216 11.19 -5.32 -5.05
N ASP A 217 12.33 -5.81 -5.55
CA ASP A 217 13.41 -4.97 -6.07
C ASP A 217 12.98 -4.31 -7.39
N LEU A 218 13.01 -2.99 -7.48
CA LEU A 218 12.53 -2.25 -8.65
C LEU A 218 13.55 -2.17 -9.79
N ASP A 219 14.80 -2.55 -9.54
CA ASP A 219 15.86 -2.59 -10.54
C ASP A 219 15.95 -3.94 -11.24
N THR A 220 15.75 -5.04 -10.50
CA THR A 220 15.90 -6.41 -11.02
C THR A 220 14.57 -7.13 -11.15
N PHE A 221 13.54 -6.65 -10.46
CA PHE A 221 12.25 -7.31 -10.25
C PHE A 221 12.34 -8.65 -9.51
N ASP A 222 13.45 -8.88 -8.78
CA ASP A 222 13.55 -9.98 -7.84
C ASP A 222 12.66 -9.75 -6.62
N GLU A 223 12.02 -10.82 -6.15
CA GLU A 223 11.12 -10.78 -4.99
C GLU A 223 11.77 -11.39 -3.74
N HIS A 224 11.52 -10.79 -2.60
CA HIS A 224 11.90 -11.29 -1.29
C HIS A 224 10.65 -11.45 -0.44
N ILE A 225 10.41 -12.67 0.04
CA ILE A 225 9.22 -13.01 0.81
C ILE A 225 9.57 -13.09 2.29
N PHE A 226 8.79 -12.39 3.10
CA PHE A 226 8.86 -12.41 4.56
C PHE A 226 7.62 -13.09 5.10
N MET A 227 7.76 -13.83 6.21
CA MET A 227 6.65 -14.56 6.80
C MET A 227 6.63 -14.42 8.32
N GLU A 228 5.45 -14.55 8.88
CA GLU A 228 5.23 -14.62 10.32
C GLU A 228 6.05 -15.77 10.94
N GLU A 229 6.73 -15.49 12.09
CA GLU A 229 7.49 -16.48 12.87
C GLU A 229 6.60 -17.31 13.81
#